data_f0f7f1a326e52397e3979609cb68cb81
#
_entry.id   f0f7f1a326e52397e3979609cb68cb81
#
_cell.length_a   1.000
_cell.length_b   1.000
_cell.length_c   1.000
_cell.angle_alpha   90.00
_cell.angle_beta   90.00
_cell.angle_gamma   90.00
#
_symmetry.space_group_name_H-M   'P 1'
#
loop_
_entity.id
_entity.type
_entity.pdbx_description
1 polymer ?
#
loop_
_entity_poly.entity_id
_entity_poly.type
_entity_poly.pdbx_seq_one_letter_code
_entity_poly.pdbx_strand_id
1 'polypeptide(L)'
;KAKMTRREKEALRYAKEKVERAQGFIEAVQQRQHTLYVTMKAIIDIQKRYFQDGDEADLKPMILKDVAEKAGLDISTVSRVSNMKYAQTRWGTFRLRHFFSDSVKTGTGEEMSTRRVKAALKDIIDHEDKDHPLSDDAIKTMMTDKGYPVARRTIAKYREQMGIPVA
;
A
#
# COMPACT_ATOMS: atom_id res chain seq x y z
N LYS A 1 42.99 -38.45 -23.42
CA LYS A 1 42.61 -37.45 -22.40
C LYS A 1 43.46 -37.72 -21.14
N ALA A 2 44.34 -36.78 -20.75
CA ALA A 2 45.16 -36.91 -19.56
C ALA A 2 44.25 -36.98 -18.31
N LYS A 3 44.50 -37.94 -17.40
CA LYS A 3 43.78 -38.08 -16.15
C LYS A 3 44.19 -36.95 -15.20
N MET A 4 43.25 -36.12 -14.79
CA MET A 4 43.49 -35.04 -13.81
C MET A 4 44.03 -35.62 -12.50
N THR A 5 45.03 -34.96 -11.96
CA THR A 5 45.59 -35.26 -10.64
C THR A 5 44.57 -34.94 -9.52
N ARG A 6 44.79 -35.45 -8.32
CA ARG A 6 43.92 -35.18 -7.15
C ARG A 6 43.87 -33.68 -6.83
N ARG A 7 45.00 -32.98 -6.88
CA ARG A 7 45.10 -31.54 -6.64
C ARG A 7 44.33 -30.73 -7.67
N GLU A 8 44.42 -31.09 -8.96
CA GLU A 8 43.67 -30.42 -10.03
C GLU A 8 42.15 -30.60 -9.86
N LYS A 9 41.70 -31.78 -9.43
CA LYS A 9 40.30 -32.06 -9.15
C LYS A 9 39.79 -31.22 -7.96
N GLU A 10 40.58 -31.10 -6.90
CA GLU A 10 40.24 -30.28 -5.71
C GLU A 10 40.19 -28.80 -6.07
N ALA A 11 41.16 -28.30 -6.84
CA ALA A 11 41.17 -26.91 -7.32
C ALA A 11 39.99 -26.61 -8.22
N LEU A 12 39.64 -27.51 -9.14
CA LEU A 12 38.49 -27.37 -10.01
C LEU A 12 37.16 -27.34 -9.21
N ARG A 13 37.02 -28.25 -8.23
CA ARG A 13 35.84 -28.27 -7.36
C ARG A 13 35.69 -26.98 -6.57
N TYR A 14 36.79 -26.50 -6.00
CA TYR A 14 36.79 -25.21 -5.26
C TYR A 14 36.40 -24.03 -6.16
N ALA A 15 37.00 -23.93 -7.35
CA ALA A 15 36.68 -22.88 -8.30
C ALA A 15 35.20 -22.95 -8.72
N LYS A 16 34.69 -24.14 -9.02
CA LYS A 16 33.29 -24.35 -9.38
C LYS A 16 32.33 -23.93 -8.28
N GLU A 17 32.61 -24.33 -7.04
CA GLU A 17 31.81 -23.91 -5.87
C GLU A 17 31.78 -22.40 -5.70
N LYS A 18 32.91 -21.69 -5.91
CA LYS A 18 32.97 -20.24 -5.84
C LYS A 18 32.15 -19.55 -6.93
N VAL A 19 32.22 -20.08 -8.15
CA VAL A 19 31.42 -19.58 -9.28
C VAL A 19 29.93 -19.79 -9.03
N GLU A 20 29.50 -20.96 -8.57
CA GLU A 20 28.10 -21.24 -8.24
C GLU A 20 27.57 -20.33 -7.14
N ARG A 21 28.37 -20.09 -6.09
CA ARG A 21 28.00 -19.14 -5.03
C ARG A 21 27.86 -17.69 -5.55
N ALA A 22 28.80 -17.25 -6.38
CA ALA A 22 28.75 -15.91 -6.99
C ALA A 22 27.54 -15.76 -7.91
N GLN A 23 27.27 -16.77 -8.72
CA GLN A 23 26.10 -16.78 -9.59
C GLN A 23 24.79 -16.75 -8.81
N GLY A 24 24.65 -17.57 -7.76
CA GLY A 24 23.47 -17.56 -6.90
C GLY A 24 23.25 -16.21 -6.21
N PHE A 25 24.32 -15.50 -5.83
CA PHE A 25 24.23 -14.14 -5.28
C PHE A 25 23.71 -13.15 -6.32
N ILE A 26 24.25 -13.19 -7.54
CA ILE A 26 23.82 -12.33 -8.65
C ILE A 26 22.32 -12.55 -8.95
N GLU A 27 21.92 -13.82 -9.05
CA GLU A 27 20.50 -14.18 -9.29
C GLU A 27 19.59 -13.68 -8.17
N ALA A 28 20.01 -13.79 -6.91
CA ALA A 28 19.24 -13.26 -5.78
C ALA A 28 19.07 -11.74 -5.83
N VAL A 29 20.11 -10.99 -6.22
CA VAL A 29 20.05 -9.54 -6.40
C VAL A 29 19.13 -9.17 -7.57
N GLN A 30 19.23 -9.86 -8.69
CA GLN A 30 18.36 -9.65 -9.85
C GLN A 30 16.89 -9.94 -9.51
N GLN A 31 16.62 -11.05 -8.83
CA GLN A 31 15.27 -11.39 -8.37
C GLN A 31 14.70 -10.34 -7.43
N ARG A 32 15.52 -9.82 -6.50
CA ARG A 32 15.10 -8.74 -5.61
C ARG A 32 14.74 -7.47 -6.39
N GLN A 33 15.57 -7.08 -7.37
CA GLN A 33 15.31 -5.90 -8.20
C GLN A 33 14.03 -6.08 -9.01
N HIS A 34 13.85 -7.24 -9.62
CA HIS A 34 12.64 -7.57 -10.37
C HIS A 34 11.39 -7.50 -9.49
N THR A 35 11.42 -8.10 -8.30
CA THR A 35 10.31 -8.08 -7.34
C THR A 35 9.93 -6.65 -6.94
N LEU A 36 10.92 -5.79 -6.65
CA LEU A 36 10.69 -4.38 -6.33
C LEU A 36 10.05 -3.63 -7.49
N TYR A 37 10.57 -3.83 -8.69
CA TYR A 37 10.11 -3.19 -9.91
C TYR A 37 8.66 -3.54 -10.23
N VAL A 38 8.30 -4.83 -10.27
CA VAL A 38 6.94 -5.26 -10.61
C VAL A 38 5.93 -4.85 -9.54
N THR A 39 6.33 -4.88 -8.26
CA THR A 39 5.50 -4.40 -7.15
C THR A 39 5.21 -2.90 -7.30
N MET A 40 6.25 -2.08 -7.52
CA MET A 40 6.06 -0.64 -7.66
C MET A 40 5.26 -0.28 -8.92
N LYS A 41 5.51 -0.96 -10.04
CA LYS A 41 4.73 -0.80 -11.27
C LYS A 41 3.26 -1.10 -11.04
N ALA A 42 2.93 -2.19 -10.35
CA ALA A 42 1.54 -2.54 -10.03
C ALA A 42 0.87 -1.46 -9.17
N ILE A 43 1.58 -0.92 -8.16
CA ILE A 43 1.09 0.18 -7.32
C ILE A 43 0.82 1.43 -8.16
N ILE A 44 1.75 1.85 -9.02
CA ILE A 44 1.60 3.04 -9.88
C ILE A 44 0.40 2.86 -10.83
N ASP A 45 0.26 1.69 -11.42
CA ASP A 45 -0.83 1.40 -12.35
C ASP A 45 -2.22 1.46 -11.68
N ILE A 46 -2.32 1.03 -10.41
CA ILE A 46 -3.57 1.10 -9.64
C ILE A 46 -3.83 2.53 -9.18
N GLN A 47 -2.81 3.22 -8.69
CA GLN A 47 -2.87 4.57 -8.12
C GLN A 47 -2.50 5.66 -9.14
N LYS A 48 -2.79 5.45 -10.42
CA LYS A 48 -2.32 6.30 -11.52
C LYS A 48 -2.65 7.78 -11.34
N ARG A 49 -3.85 8.11 -10.83
CA ARG A 49 -4.26 9.51 -10.61
C ARG A 49 -3.41 10.17 -9.56
N TYR A 50 -3.24 9.54 -8.40
CA TYR A 50 -2.35 10.05 -7.35
C TYR A 50 -0.94 10.35 -7.86
N PHE A 51 -0.37 9.48 -8.70
CA PHE A 51 0.98 9.69 -9.26
C PHE A 51 1.04 10.77 -10.35
N GLN A 52 -0.10 11.29 -10.81
CA GLN A 52 -0.18 12.40 -11.75
C GLN A 52 -0.23 13.77 -11.07
N ASP A 53 -1.06 13.92 -10.04
CA ASP A 53 -1.38 15.20 -9.40
C ASP A 53 -0.95 15.30 -7.92
N GLY A 54 -0.77 14.16 -7.24
CA GLY A 54 -0.31 14.10 -5.84
C GLY A 54 -1.41 14.28 -4.81
N ASP A 55 -2.68 14.34 -5.23
CA ASP A 55 -3.78 14.49 -4.31
C ASP A 55 -4.09 13.17 -3.59
N GLU A 56 -4.00 13.16 -2.27
CA GLU A 56 -4.35 11.98 -1.45
C GLU A 56 -5.82 11.58 -1.57
N ALA A 57 -6.69 12.50 -1.97
CA ALA A 57 -8.10 12.20 -2.23
C ALA A 57 -8.29 11.27 -3.43
N ASP A 58 -7.33 11.24 -4.36
CA ASP A 58 -7.35 10.38 -5.55
C ASP A 58 -6.80 8.97 -5.31
N LEU A 59 -6.31 8.68 -4.08
CA LEU A 59 -5.91 7.33 -3.72
C LEU A 59 -7.11 6.38 -3.72
N LYS A 60 -7.08 5.42 -4.64
CA LYS A 60 -8.08 4.35 -4.71
C LYS A 60 -7.88 3.33 -3.58
N PRO A 61 -8.96 2.67 -3.13
CA PRO A 61 -8.81 1.48 -2.30
C PRO A 61 -7.89 0.47 -2.97
N MET A 62 -6.91 -0.03 -2.22
CA MET A 62 -5.94 -1.01 -2.72
C MET A 62 -5.43 -1.86 -1.57
N ILE A 63 -5.64 -3.16 -1.65
CA ILE A 63 -5.15 -4.14 -0.68
C ILE A 63 -3.95 -4.91 -1.24
N LEU A 64 -3.25 -5.63 -0.38
CA LEU A 64 -2.08 -6.43 -0.78
C LEU A 64 -2.39 -7.44 -1.88
N LYS A 65 -3.61 -7.99 -1.88
CA LYS A 65 -4.07 -8.98 -2.86
C LYS A 65 -4.13 -8.38 -4.27
N ASP A 66 -4.63 -7.16 -4.42
CA ASP A 66 -4.75 -6.49 -5.73
C ASP A 66 -3.39 -6.30 -6.38
N VAL A 67 -2.40 -5.88 -5.56
CA VAL A 67 -1.02 -5.72 -6.03
C VAL A 67 -0.37 -7.07 -6.34
N ALA A 68 -0.63 -8.10 -5.52
CA ALA A 68 -0.09 -9.43 -5.72
C ALA A 68 -0.59 -10.06 -7.04
N GLU A 69 -1.88 -10.00 -7.29
CA GLU A 69 -2.50 -10.47 -8.54
C GLU A 69 -1.93 -9.72 -9.76
N LYS A 70 -1.86 -8.39 -9.68
CA LYS A 70 -1.36 -7.56 -10.79
C LYS A 70 0.13 -7.74 -11.05
N ALA A 71 0.94 -7.95 -10.01
CA ALA A 71 2.38 -8.15 -10.10
C ALA A 71 2.78 -9.61 -10.41
N GLY A 72 1.85 -10.57 -10.32
CA GLY A 72 2.14 -12.00 -10.43
C GLY A 72 3.01 -12.52 -9.29
N LEU A 73 2.83 -11.98 -8.07
CA LEU A 73 3.61 -12.30 -6.88
C LEU A 73 2.72 -12.88 -5.77
N ASP A 74 3.36 -13.57 -4.83
CA ASP A 74 2.70 -13.98 -3.60
C ASP A 74 2.42 -12.78 -2.68
N ILE A 75 1.26 -12.80 -1.98
CA ILE A 75 0.82 -11.74 -1.06
C ILE A 75 1.87 -11.50 0.05
N SER A 76 2.50 -12.56 0.55
CA SER A 76 3.54 -12.45 1.58
C SER A 76 4.76 -11.68 1.09
N THR A 77 5.13 -11.86 -0.18
CA THR A 77 6.22 -11.12 -0.83
C THR A 77 5.88 -9.65 -0.95
N VAL A 78 4.68 -9.30 -1.44
CA VAL A 78 4.20 -7.92 -1.53
C VAL A 78 4.14 -7.27 -0.14
N SER A 79 3.67 -8.00 0.88
CA SER A 79 3.64 -7.53 2.26
C SER A 79 5.01 -7.15 2.79
N ARG A 80 6.02 -8.03 2.61
CA ARG A 80 7.40 -7.77 3.03
C ARG A 80 7.99 -6.54 2.33
N VAL A 81 7.79 -6.44 1.02
CA VAL A 81 8.26 -5.30 0.23
C VAL A 81 7.60 -4.01 0.69
N SER A 82 6.26 -3.98 0.83
CA SER A 82 5.51 -2.77 1.17
C SER A 82 5.78 -2.24 2.57
N ASN A 83 6.10 -3.12 3.53
CA ASN A 83 6.39 -2.70 4.91
C ASN A 83 7.79 -2.10 5.07
N MET A 84 8.77 -2.50 4.27
CA MET A 84 10.19 -2.18 4.48
C MET A 84 10.75 -1.17 3.47
N LYS A 85 10.00 -0.78 2.44
CA LYS A 85 10.50 0.05 1.35
C LYS A 85 9.76 1.37 1.23
N TYR A 86 10.45 2.33 0.62
CA TYR A 86 9.98 3.69 0.38
C TYR A 86 10.01 3.98 -1.11
N ALA A 87 9.11 4.85 -1.56
CA ALA A 87 9.12 5.45 -2.88
C ALA A 87 9.38 6.95 -2.74
N GLN A 88 10.32 7.45 -3.51
CA GLN A 88 10.52 8.89 -3.67
C GLN A 88 9.65 9.37 -4.83
N THR A 89 8.81 10.35 -4.56
CA THR A 89 7.90 10.96 -5.52
C THR A 89 8.19 12.46 -5.64
N ARG A 90 7.49 13.16 -6.54
CA ARG A 90 7.56 14.64 -6.63
C ARG A 90 7.07 15.33 -5.36
N TRP A 91 6.17 14.69 -4.62
CA TRP A 91 5.50 15.23 -3.43
C TRP A 91 6.13 14.77 -2.11
N GLY A 92 7.18 13.95 -2.17
CA GLY A 92 7.89 13.48 -0.99
C GLY A 92 8.29 12.02 -1.04
N THR A 93 8.85 11.55 0.06
CA THR A 93 9.25 10.15 0.25
C THR A 93 8.24 9.45 1.15
N PHE A 94 7.57 8.46 0.62
CA PHE A 94 6.52 7.71 1.31
C PHE A 94 6.90 6.24 1.46
N ARG A 95 6.50 5.63 2.57
CA ARG A 95 6.52 4.16 2.67
C ARG A 95 5.60 3.56 1.62
N LEU A 96 5.94 2.42 1.01
CA LEU A 96 5.02 1.77 0.06
C LEU A 96 3.67 1.45 0.69
N ARG A 97 3.65 1.18 2.01
CA ARG A 97 2.42 0.95 2.77
C ARG A 97 1.45 2.15 2.73
N HIS A 98 1.95 3.35 2.50
CA HIS A 98 1.14 4.57 2.37
C HIS A 98 0.11 4.48 1.23
N PHE A 99 0.42 3.80 0.15
CA PHE A 99 -0.45 3.67 -1.02
C PHE A 99 -1.56 2.62 -0.85
N PHE A 100 -1.52 1.85 0.23
CA PHE A 100 -2.54 0.86 0.56
C PHE A 100 -3.58 1.46 1.50
N SER A 101 -4.84 1.22 1.21
CA SER A 101 -5.96 1.61 2.06
C SER A 101 -7.07 0.58 1.96
N ASP A 102 -7.74 0.32 3.08
CA ASP A 102 -8.92 -0.52 3.09
C ASP A 102 -10.08 0.20 2.36
N SER A 103 -10.94 -0.57 1.70
CA SER A 103 -12.18 -0.07 1.14
C SER A 103 -13.28 -0.04 2.20
N VAL A 104 -14.13 0.98 2.15
CA VAL A 104 -15.41 0.99 2.83
C VAL A 104 -16.49 0.75 1.78
N LYS A 105 -17.27 -0.32 1.94
CA LYS A 105 -18.43 -0.56 1.09
C LYS A 105 -19.49 0.47 1.44
N THR A 106 -19.85 1.27 0.47
CA THR A 106 -21.01 2.17 0.57
C THR A 106 -22.30 1.39 0.36
N GLY A 107 -23.40 1.95 0.85
CA GLY A 107 -24.73 1.34 0.64
C GLY A 107 -25.14 1.19 -0.83
N THR A 108 -24.45 1.89 -1.75
CA THR A 108 -24.60 1.80 -3.21
C THR A 108 -23.74 0.74 -3.85
N GLY A 109 -22.93 0.00 -3.07
CA GLY A 109 -22.01 -1.04 -3.57
C GLY A 109 -20.69 -0.53 -4.13
N GLU A 110 -20.47 0.78 -4.19
CA GLU A 110 -19.20 1.35 -4.58
C GLU A 110 -18.17 1.24 -3.45
N GLU A 111 -16.95 0.88 -3.78
CA GLU A 111 -15.84 0.83 -2.84
C GLU A 111 -15.16 2.21 -2.77
N MET A 112 -15.21 2.83 -1.59
CA MET A 112 -14.55 4.11 -1.33
C MET A 112 -13.33 3.93 -0.43
N SER A 113 -12.28 4.73 -0.69
CA SER A 113 -11.11 4.77 0.18
C SER A 113 -11.50 5.31 1.57
N THR A 114 -11.10 4.59 2.61
CA THR A 114 -11.24 5.02 4.01
C THR A 114 -10.70 6.46 4.23
N ARG A 115 -9.68 6.87 3.50
CA ARG A 115 -9.10 8.22 3.59
C ARG A 115 -10.07 9.29 3.10
N ARG A 116 -10.76 9.07 1.97
CA ARG A 116 -11.77 10.02 1.45
C ARG A 116 -12.91 10.20 2.44
N VAL A 117 -13.38 9.09 3.02
CA VAL A 117 -14.44 9.12 4.03
C VAL A 117 -13.99 9.89 5.27
N LYS A 118 -12.76 9.66 5.76
CA LYS A 118 -12.21 10.41 6.89
C LYS A 118 -11.96 11.88 6.58
N ALA A 119 -11.52 12.22 5.37
CA ALA A 119 -11.33 13.60 4.96
C ALA A 119 -12.67 14.35 4.90
N ALA A 120 -13.71 13.75 4.32
CA ALA A 120 -15.05 14.33 4.28
C ALA A 120 -15.66 14.47 5.69
N LEU A 121 -15.44 13.50 6.58
CA LEU A 121 -15.86 13.56 7.97
C LEU A 121 -15.16 14.70 8.71
N LYS A 122 -13.86 14.85 8.54
CA LYS A 122 -13.06 15.91 9.14
C LYS A 122 -13.54 17.29 8.65
N ASP A 123 -13.77 17.43 7.35
CA ASP A 123 -14.29 18.68 6.75
C ASP A 123 -15.62 19.10 7.40
N ILE A 124 -16.54 18.16 7.62
CA ILE A 124 -17.83 18.46 8.30
C ILE A 124 -17.57 18.93 9.73
N ILE A 125 -16.71 18.28 10.48
CA ILE A 125 -16.43 18.61 11.90
C ILE A 125 -15.63 19.91 12.01
N ASP A 126 -14.72 20.18 11.11
CA ASP A 126 -13.93 21.44 11.11
C ASP A 126 -14.80 22.67 10.84
N HIS A 127 -15.95 22.49 10.14
CA HIS A 127 -16.92 23.53 9.83
C HIS A 127 -18.16 23.53 10.74
N GLU A 128 -18.23 22.64 11.75
CA GLU A 128 -19.33 22.64 12.71
C GLU A 128 -19.24 23.83 13.68
N ASP A 129 -20.41 24.24 14.18
CA ASP A 129 -20.48 25.17 15.30
C ASP A 129 -20.00 24.49 16.59
N LYS A 130 -18.91 25.00 17.15
CA LYS A 130 -18.26 24.42 18.34
C LYS A 130 -19.06 24.59 19.63
N ASP A 131 -19.99 25.56 19.64
CA ASP A 131 -20.93 25.74 20.76
C ASP A 131 -22.10 24.74 20.70
N HIS A 132 -22.36 24.19 19.49
CA HIS A 132 -23.39 23.19 19.24
C HIS A 132 -22.83 22.03 18.38
N PRO A 133 -22.00 21.16 18.94
CA PRO A 133 -21.34 20.11 18.17
C PRO A 133 -22.35 19.11 17.59
N LEU A 134 -22.06 18.64 16.37
CA LEU A 134 -22.94 17.74 15.62
C LEU A 134 -22.93 16.33 16.21
N SER A 135 -24.12 15.76 16.41
CA SER A 135 -24.24 14.35 16.79
C SER A 135 -23.82 13.41 15.65
N ASP A 136 -23.41 12.18 15.97
CA ASP A 136 -23.04 11.18 14.98
C ASP A 136 -24.17 10.87 13.98
N ASP A 137 -25.44 11.02 14.38
CA ASP A 137 -26.58 10.84 13.48
C ASP A 137 -26.76 12.03 12.51
N ALA A 138 -26.53 13.27 12.98
CA ALA A 138 -26.49 14.45 12.12
C ALA A 138 -25.34 14.36 11.10
N ILE A 139 -24.15 14.00 11.56
CA ILE A 139 -23.00 13.80 10.69
C ILE A 139 -23.27 12.69 9.65
N LYS A 140 -23.91 11.56 10.05
CA LYS A 140 -24.30 10.50 9.13
C LYS A 140 -25.17 11.02 7.99
N THR A 141 -26.16 11.86 8.30
CA THR A 141 -27.05 12.46 7.29
C THR A 141 -26.24 13.32 6.34
N MET A 142 -25.42 14.26 6.86
CA MET A 142 -24.58 15.14 6.04
C MET A 142 -23.57 14.36 5.18
N MET A 143 -22.98 13.29 5.72
CA MET A 143 -22.08 12.40 4.97
C MET A 143 -22.83 11.71 3.83
N THR A 144 -24.06 11.24 4.07
CA THR A 144 -24.90 10.61 3.04
C THR A 144 -25.23 11.60 1.93
N ASP A 145 -25.60 12.83 2.26
CA ASP A 145 -25.90 13.90 1.31
C ASP A 145 -24.68 14.30 0.46
N LYS A 146 -23.47 14.23 1.04
CA LYS A 146 -22.20 14.41 0.32
C LYS A 146 -21.78 13.18 -0.51
N GLY A 147 -22.59 12.11 -0.55
CA GLY A 147 -22.28 10.88 -1.31
C GLY A 147 -21.40 9.87 -0.57
N TYR A 148 -21.27 9.99 0.75
CA TYR A 148 -20.53 9.07 1.61
C TYR A 148 -21.47 8.32 2.58
N PRO A 149 -22.29 7.39 2.12
CA PRO A 149 -23.23 6.66 2.98
C PRO A 149 -22.50 5.70 3.91
N VAL A 150 -22.20 6.14 5.11
CA VAL A 150 -21.53 5.37 6.15
C VAL A 150 -22.44 5.16 7.36
N ALA A 151 -22.26 4.03 8.04
CA ALA A 151 -23.03 3.74 9.25
C ALA A 151 -22.54 4.60 10.44
N ARG A 152 -23.46 4.94 11.37
CA ARG A 152 -23.15 5.69 12.60
C ARG A 152 -21.95 5.10 13.37
N ARG A 153 -21.87 3.77 13.51
CA ARG A 153 -20.74 3.08 14.17
C ARG A 153 -19.40 3.34 13.47
N THR A 154 -19.42 3.52 12.16
CA THR A 154 -18.22 3.84 11.37
C THR A 154 -17.76 5.28 11.64
N ILE A 155 -18.70 6.22 11.78
CA ILE A 155 -18.43 7.61 12.14
C ILE A 155 -17.77 7.67 13.53
N ALA A 156 -18.38 7.04 14.54
CA ALA A 156 -17.84 6.98 15.90
C ALA A 156 -16.42 6.40 15.91
N LYS A 157 -16.19 5.29 15.21
CA LYS A 157 -14.85 4.67 15.05
C LYS A 157 -13.84 5.63 14.41
N TYR A 158 -14.24 6.39 13.40
CA TYR A 158 -13.32 7.31 12.72
C TYR A 158 -13.05 8.57 13.55
N ARG A 159 -14.04 9.08 14.30
CA ARG A 159 -13.83 10.16 15.30
C ARG A 159 -12.77 9.73 16.31
N GLU A 160 -12.92 8.55 16.90
CA GLU A 160 -11.95 7.97 17.84
C GLU A 160 -10.55 7.85 17.23
N GLN A 161 -10.43 7.32 16.01
CA GLN A 161 -9.14 7.19 15.31
C GLN A 161 -8.49 8.53 14.97
N MET A 162 -9.25 9.60 14.82
CA MET A 162 -8.78 10.96 14.56
C MET A 162 -8.58 11.77 15.84
N GLY A 163 -8.89 11.19 17.02
CA GLY A 163 -8.79 11.89 18.30
C GLY A 163 -9.85 13.00 18.49
N ILE A 164 -11.00 12.91 17.80
CA ILE A 164 -12.09 13.88 17.86
C ILE A 164 -13.11 13.39 18.88
N PRO A 165 -13.40 14.16 19.96
CA PRO A 165 -14.37 13.76 20.98
C PRO A 165 -15.79 13.64 20.39
N VAL A 166 -16.63 12.83 21.03
CA VAL A 166 -18.05 12.73 20.71
C VAL A 166 -18.76 13.96 21.28
N ALA A 167 -19.78 14.44 20.57
CA ALA A 167 -20.63 15.56 21.01
C ALA A 167 -21.47 15.17 22.22
#